data_342985ac98d28d2cf546951a61dcefc3
#
_entry.id   342985ac98d28d2cf546951a61dcefc3
#
_cell.length_a   1.000
_cell.length_b   1.000
_cell.length_c   1.000
_cell.angle_alpha   90.00
_cell.angle_beta   90.00
_cell.angle_gamma   90.00
#
_symmetry.space_group_name_H-M   'P 1'
#
loop_
_entity.id
_entity.type
_entity.pdbx_description
1 polymer ?
#
loop_
_entity_poly.entity_id
_entity_poly.type
_entity_poly.pdbx_seq_one_letter_code
_entity_poly.pdbx_strand_id
1 'polypeptide(L)'
;MSSPAGTPQRSWRPSTAVRRAIAGERIDLATLLARRVIFVAGKGGTGRSTMTAALALLGARAGKRVLAIDVDAKGDLAAALGSPPAGFTPRVVQHDLSVLELRTDESFQEYLNIYFKVPRVTRLTPLARVFDFIATGVPGPRDMLVVGKIAYEERRKERESRAPVWDLIVVDCAAGGQVESHLAAAKAMLSLVRGGIIRAQVEWIDGLVRDPQRTTVVLCALPEEMPVVEAIELHDRLRKGAGVAVDMCVLNRAVDEPVTAAHRRLMKALVDPEHADVVVQQLGGAPAPLEAGIDLQAHLYDTTARYMRMLRSKLPMPVVPVPFIVDRTGLTTTRAVADALSSRLA
;
A
#
# COMPACT_ATOMS: atom_id res chain seq x y z
N MET A 1 15.13 -44.98 -16.99
CA MET A 1 14.96 -43.97 -15.95
C MET A 1 14.12 -42.83 -16.55
N SER A 2 12.82 -42.90 -16.34
CA SER A 2 11.84 -41.99 -16.96
C SER A 2 11.69 -40.76 -16.07
N SER A 3 11.93 -39.56 -16.65
CA SER A 3 11.64 -38.27 -16.00
C SER A 3 10.16 -38.16 -15.65
N PRO A 4 9.80 -37.72 -14.46
CA PRO A 4 8.40 -37.49 -14.16
C PRO A 4 7.90 -36.26 -14.94
N ALA A 5 6.86 -36.49 -15.75
CA ALA A 5 6.14 -35.46 -16.48
C ALA A 5 5.65 -34.39 -15.51
N GLY A 6 6.07 -33.14 -15.75
CA GLY A 6 5.67 -31.99 -14.98
C GLY A 6 4.15 -31.79 -15.02
N THR A 7 3.50 -31.85 -13.86
CA THR A 7 2.11 -31.49 -13.67
C THR A 7 1.89 -30.05 -14.20
N PRO A 8 0.87 -29.78 -15.03
CA PRO A 8 0.65 -28.45 -15.56
C PRO A 8 0.43 -27.47 -14.40
N GLN A 9 1.35 -26.54 -14.23
CA GLN A 9 1.17 -25.41 -13.35
C GLN A 9 -0.11 -24.72 -13.80
N ARG A 10 -1.15 -24.68 -12.96
CA ARG A 10 -2.25 -23.73 -13.15
C ARG A 10 -1.63 -22.33 -13.07
N SER A 11 -1.19 -21.86 -14.23
CA SER A 11 -0.67 -20.49 -14.36
C SER A 11 -1.82 -19.55 -14.03
N TRP A 12 -1.60 -18.69 -13.03
CA TRP A 12 -2.48 -17.56 -12.81
C TRP A 12 -2.65 -16.81 -14.15
N ARG A 13 -3.90 -16.57 -14.53
CA ARG A 13 -4.22 -15.77 -15.72
C ARG A 13 -4.94 -14.51 -15.26
N PRO A 14 -4.53 -13.33 -15.74
CA PRO A 14 -5.20 -12.09 -15.41
C PRO A 14 -6.63 -12.12 -15.94
N SER A 15 -7.56 -11.55 -15.18
CA SER A 15 -8.92 -11.34 -15.64
C SER A 15 -8.95 -10.36 -16.82
N THR A 16 -10.04 -10.39 -17.59
CA THR A 16 -10.24 -9.42 -18.70
C THR A 16 -10.21 -7.98 -18.19
N ALA A 17 -10.75 -7.72 -16.99
CA ALA A 17 -10.73 -6.40 -16.35
C ALA A 17 -9.30 -5.90 -16.07
N VAL A 18 -8.42 -6.77 -15.54
CA VAL A 18 -7.00 -6.42 -15.35
C VAL A 18 -6.31 -6.06 -16.67
N ARG A 19 -6.60 -6.79 -17.75
CA ARG A 19 -6.03 -6.46 -19.08
C ARG A 19 -6.49 -5.11 -19.60
N ARG A 20 -7.76 -4.73 -19.37
CA ARG A 20 -8.32 -3.43 -19.75
C ARG A 20 -7.70 -2.29 -18.95
N ALA A 21 -7.53 -2.45 -17.64
CA ALA A 21 -6.86 -1.47 -16.79
C ALA A 21 -5.40 -1.19 -17.23
N ILE A 22 -4.68 -2.24 -17.66
CA ILE A 22 -3.32 -2.11 -18.22
C ILE A 22 -3.34 -1.30 -19.52
N ALA A 23 -4.42 -1.40 -20.30
CA ALA A 23 -4.60 -0.62 -21.53
C ALA A 23 -4.99 0.85 -21.30
N GLY A 24 -5.02 1.33 -20.04
CA GLY A 24 -5.35 2.71 -19.68
C GLY A 24 -6.83 2.98 -19.47
N GLU A 25 -7.66 1.93 -19.38
CA GLU A 25 -9.07 2.06 -19.00
C GLU A 25 -9.20 2.38 -17.49
N ARG A 26 -10.35 2.93 -17.08
CA ARG A 26 -10.63 3.19 -15.65
C ARG A 26 -10.44 1.91 -14.83
N ILE A 27 -9.68 2.01 -13.75
CA ILE A 27 -9.56 0.92 -12.77
C ILE A 27 -10.77 0.97 -11.83
N ASP A 28 -11.48 -0.13 -11.72
CA ASP A 28 -12.46 -0.37 -10.68
C ASP A 28 -11.84 -1.16 -9.52
N LEU A 29 -12.55 -1.25 -8.41
CA LEU A 29 -12.08 -1.98 -7.22
C LEU A 29 -11.82 -3.47 -7.53
N ALA A 30 -12.68 -4.11 -8.31
CA ALA A 30 -12.55 -5.52 -8.63
C ALA A 30 -11.28 -5.78 -9.45
N THR A 31 -10.98 -4.90 -10.40
CA THR A 31 -9.76 -4.94 -11.21
C THR A 31 -8.50 -4.72 -10.37
N LEU A 32 -8.52 -3.75 -9.45
CA LEU A 32 -7.41 -3.52 -8.54
C LEU A 32 -7.15 -4.75 -7.65
N LEU A 33 -8.21 -5.28 -7.03
CA LEU A 33 -8.11 -6.45 -6.17
C LEU A 33 -7.80 -7.76 -6.92
N ALA A 34 -7.94 -7.80 -8.25
CA ALA A 34 -7.56 -8.96 -9.06
C ALA A 34 -6.05 -9.13 -9.22
N ARG A 35 -5.25 -8.14 -8.81
CA ARG A 35 -3.79 -8.25 -8.75
C ARG A 35 -3.36 -9.30 -7.73
N ARG A 36 -2.13 -9.78 -7.87
CA ARG A 36 -1.50 -10.69 -6.90
C ARG A 36 -0.82 -9.92 -5.78
N VAL A 37 -0.18 -8.79 -6.13
CA VAL A 37 0.55 -7.94 -5.20
C VAL A 37 0.19 -6.48 -5.44
N ILE A 38 -0.21 -5.77 -4.40
CA ILE A 38 -0.45 -4.34 -4.40
C ILE A 38 0.52 -3.70 -3.41
N PHE A 39 1.42 -2.85 -3.90
CA PHE A 39 2.27 -2.02 -3.07
C PHE A 39 1.59 -0.69 -2.78
N VAL A 40 1.55 -0.27 -1.52
CA VAL A 40 1.03 1.04 -1.13
C VAL A 40 2.20 1.93 -0.76
N ALA A 41 2.41 2.99 -1.52
CA ALA A 41 3.59 3.85 -1.43
C ALA A 41 3.20 5.32 -1.27
N GLY A 42 4.10 6.12 -0.70
CA GLY A 42 3.91 7.55 -0.49
C GLY A 42 4.82 8.10 0.61
N LYS A 43 4.72 9.40 0.86
CA LYS A 43 5.45 10.06 1.95
C LYS A 43 5.01 9.52 3.32
N GLY A 44 5.89 9.65 4.33
CA GLY A 44 5.53 9.38 5.72
C GLY A 44 4.35 10.26 6.17
N GLY A 45 3.39 9.69 6.89
CA GLY A 45 2.21 10.41 7.40
C GLY A 45 1.04 10.55 6.43
N THR A 46 1.15 10.11 5.17
CA THR A 46 0.05 10.19 4.19
C THR A 46 -1.08 9.19 4.42
N GLY A 47 -0.96 8.30 5.41
CA GLY A 47 -1.95 7.28 5.74
C GLY A 47 -1.77 5.97 4.97
N ARG A 48 -0.55 5.65 4.51
CA ARG A 48 -0.21 4.39 3.81
C ARG A 48 -0.69 3.16 4.55
N SER A 49 -0.34 3.03 5.85
CA SER A 49 -0.71 1.86 6.66
C SER A 49 -2.23 1.69 6.77
N THR A 50 -2.98 2.79 6.94
CA THR A 50 -4.45 2.77 6.93
C THR A 50 -4.99 2.37 5.55
N MET A 51 -4.38 2.86 4.47
CA MET A 51 -4.77 2.52 3.09
C MET A 51 -4.47 1.05 2.78
N THR A 52 -3.29 0.56 3.17
CA THR A 52 -2.91 -0.86 3.07
C THR A 52 -3.91 -1.74 3.81
N ALA A 53 -4.25 -1.38 5.05
CA ALA A 53 -5.23 -2.08 5.85
C ALA A 53 -6.63 -2.06 5.20
N ALA A 54 -7.05 -0.91 4.63
CA ALA A 54 -8.34 -0.78 3.95
C ALA A 54 -8.43 -1.64 2.70
N LEU A 55 -7.39 -1.65 1.85
CA LEU A 55 -7.32 -2.51 0.67
C LEU A 55 -7.29 -4.00 1.04
N ALA A 56 -6.59 -4.36 2.11
CA ALA A 56 -6.57 -5.72 2.63
C ALA A 56 -7.94 -6.16 3.14
N LEU A 57 -8.67 -5.30 3.86
CA LEU A 57 -10.05 -5.54 4.28
C LEU A 57 -10.99 -5.72 3.08
N LEU A 58 -10.86 -4.90 2.05
CA LEU A 58 -11.66 -5.00 0.83
C LEU A 58 -11.38 -6.30 0.08
N GLY A 59 -10.12 -6.73 0.02
CA GLY A 59 -9.75 -8.03 -0.53
C GLY A 59 -10.39 -9.19 0.22
N ALA A 60 -10.37 -9.18 1.55
CA ALA A 60 -11.00 -10.20 2.39
C ALA A 60 -12.54 -10.18 2.24
N ARG A 61 -13.17 -9.00 2.20
CA ARG A 61 -14.61 -8.85 1.91
C ARG A 61 -15.01 -9.40 0.53
N ALA A 62 -14.08 -9.38 -0.44
CA ALA A 62 -14.26 -9.98 -1.75
C ALA A 62 -13.98 -11.50 -1.78
N GLY A 63 -13.84 -12.15 -0.61
CA GLY A 63 -13.62 -13.59 -0.46
C GLY A 63 -12.21 -14.05 -0.82
N LYS A 64 -11.21 -13.17 -0.78
CA LYS A 64 -9.81 -13.49 -1.04
C LYS A 64 -9.06 -13.78 0.25
N ARG A 65 -8.16 -14.75 0.22
CA ARG A 65 -7.17 -14.97 1.28
C ARG A 65 -6.08 -13.91 1.13
N VAL A 66 -6.04 -12.95 2.06
CA VAL A 66 -5.20 -11.76 1.98
C VAL A 66 -4.07 -11.82 3.00
N LEU A 67 -2.86 -11.48 2.55
CA LEU A 67 -1.73 -11.18 3.41
C LEU A 67 -1.41 -9.69 3.34
N ALA A 68 -1.52 -8.99 4.45
CA ALA A 68 -1.04 -7.62 4.62
C ALA A 68 0.39 -7.66 5.17
N ILE A 69 1.33 -6.96 4.54
CA ILE A 69 2.75 -6.96 4.90
C ILE A 69 3.20 -5.56 5.29
N ASP A 70 3.74 -5.40 6.50
CA ASP A 70 4.41 -4.19 6.99
C ASP A 70 5.93 -4.31 6.75
N VAL A 71 6.47 -3.46 5.86
CA VAL A 71 7.90 -3.48 5.50
C VAL A 71 8.75 -2.75 6.55
N ASP A 72 8.20 -1.69 7.19
CA ASP A 72 8.90 -0.92 8.21
C ASP A 72 8.87 -1.57 9.61
N ALA A 73 8.02 -2.58 9.81
CA ALA A 73 7.81 -3.32 11.06
C ALA A 73 7.60 -2.41 12.28
N LYS A 74 6.87 -1.29 12.10
CA LYS A 74 6.54 -0.34 13.16
C LYS A 74 5.27 -0.70 13.92
N GLY A 75 4.52 -1.68 13.42
CA GLY A 75 3.25 -2.10 13.99
C GLY A 75 2.04 -1.22 13.60
N ASP A 76 2.26 -0.18 12.77
CA ASP A 76 1.19 0.73 12.34
C ASP A 76 0.11 0.01 11.52
N LEU A 77 0.52 -0.94 10.67
CA LEU A 77 -0.41 -1.74 9.88
C LEU A 77 -1.24 -2.69 10.77
N ALA A 78 -0.60 -3.35 11.74
CA ALA A 78 -1.29 -4.21 12.69
C ALA A 78 -2.31 -3.40 13.53
N ALA A 79 -1.90 -2.24 14.03
CA ALA A 79 -2.77 -1.33 14.77
C ALA A 79 -3.97 -0.84 13.92
N ALA A 80 -3.75 -0.50 12.64
CA ALA A 80 -4.81 -0.13 11.71
C ALA A 80 -5.81 -1.27 11.46
N LEU A 81 -5.37 -2.53 11.59
CA LEU A 81 -6.21 -3.72 11.50
C LEU A 81 -6.81 -4.14 12.87
N GLY A 82 -6.55 -3.39 13.94
CA GLY A 82 -7.03 -3.70 15.28
C GLY A 82 -6.37 -4.93 15.92
N SER A 83 -5.14 -5.24 15.48
CA SER A 83 -4.35 -6.38 15.96
C SER A 83 -3.16 -5.91 16.78
N PRO A 84 -2.70 -6.70 17.76
CA PRO A 84 -1.36 -6.52 18.31
C PRO A 84 -0.29 -6.63 17.22
N PRO A 85 0.92 -6.09 17.45
CA PRO A 85 2.04 -6.22 16.52
C PRO A 85 2.20 -7.67 16.04
N ALA A 86 2.39 -7.84 14.75
CA ALA A 86 2.64 -9.14 14.16
C ALA A 86 4.11 -9.51 14.33
N GLY A 87 4.48 -10.72 13.98
CA GLY A 87 5.89 -11.11 13.86
C GLY A 87 6.21 -11.40 12.41
N PHE A 88 7.35 -12.02 12.19
CA PHE A 88 7.81 -12.47 10.88
C PHE A 88 6.97 -13.64 10.30
N THR A 89 6.13 -14.28 11.10
CA THR A 89 5.16 -15.29 10.65
C THR A 89 3.77 -14.68 10.52
N PRO A 90 3.01 -14.99 9.44
CA PRO A 90 1.67 -14.49 9.27
C PRO A 90 0.77 -14.77 10.48
N ARG A 91 0.16 -13.73 11.02
CA ARG A 91 -0.83 -13.79 12.10
C ARG A 91 -2.21 -13.53 11.51
N VAL A 92 -3.15 -14.42 11.78
CA VAL A 92 -4.56 -14.21 11.42
C VAL A 92 -5.14 -13.06 12.25
N VAL A 93 -5.71 -12.07 11.59
CA VAL A 93 -6.39 -10.90 12.19
C VAL A 93 -7.89 -11.09 12.17
N GLN A 94 -8.40 -11.58 11.06
CA GLN A 94 -9.80 -11.97 10.87
C GLN A 94 -9.89 -13.05 9.79
N HIS A 95 -11.09 -13.55 9.52
CA HIS A 95 -11.30 -14.53 8.47
C HIS A 95 -10.72 -14.01 7.14
N ASP A 96 -9.89 -14.85 6.50
CA ASP A 96 -9.21 -14.57 5.23
C ASP A 96 -8.25 -13.37 5.23
N LEU A 97 -7.90 -12.81 6.38
CA LEU A 97 -6.91 -11.73 6.49
C LEU A 97 -5.85 -12.05 7.52
N SER A 98 -4.62 -12.05 7.08
CA SER A 98 -3.44 -12.17 7.94
C SER A 98 -2.52 -10.96 7.78
N VAL A 99 -1.73 -10.68 8.83
CA VAL A 99 -0.71 -9.63 8.83
C VAL A 99 0.66 -10.20 9.14
N LEU A 100 1.69 -9.64 8.53
CA LEU A 100 3.09 -10.02 8.69
C LEU A 100 3.96 -8.76 8.78
N GLU A 101 4.92 -8.73 9.70
CA GLU A 101 5.95 -7.69 9.76
C GLU A 101 7.26 -8.22 9.17
N LEU A 102 7.81 -7.47 8.20
CA LEU A 102 9.09 -7.82 7.59
C LEU A 102 10.25 -7.31 8.45
N ARG A 103 11.12 -8.24 8.84
CA ARG A 103 12.39 -7.94 9.49
C ARG A 103 13.52 -8.42 8.61
N THR A 104 14.43 -7.55 8.26
CA THR A 104 15.49 -7.85 7.29
C THR A 104 16.41 -8.97 7.74
N ASP A 105 16.76 -9.02 9.02
CA ASP A 105 17.59 -10.06 9.63
C ASP A 105 16.89 -11.44 9.61
N GLU A 106 15.60 -11.50 9.92
CA GLU A 106 14.80 -12.73 9.86
C GLU A 106 14.60 -13.19 8.42
N SER A 107 14.35 -12.26 7.50
CA SER A 107 14.23 -12.53 6.05
C SER A 107 15.52 -13.12 5.49
N PHE A 108 16.66 -12.63 5.95
CA PHE A 108 17.96 -13.14 5.56
C PHE A 108 18.20 -14.57 6.06
N GLN A 109 17.89 -14.85 7.33
CA GLN A 109 18.01 -16.20 7.89
C GLN A 109 17.08 -17.20 7.18
N GLU A 110 15.86 -16.79 6.87
CA GLU A 110 14.93 -17.62 6.10
C GLU A 110 15.47 -17.91 4.69
N TYR A 111 16.02 -16.91 4.02
CA TYR A 111 16.66 -17.07 2.71
C TYR A 111 17.79 -18.10 2.74
N LEU A 112 18.69 -18.01 3.73
CA LEU A 112 19.78 -18.97 3.90
C LEU A 112 19.27 -20.37 4.15
N ASN A 113 18.23 -20.52 4.96
CA ASN A 113 17.65 -21.83 5.26
C ASN A 113 16.98 -22.47 4.03
N ILE A 114 16.23 -21.69 3.25
CA ILE A 114 15.50 -22.19 2.07
C ILE A 114 16.48 -22.61 0.95
N TYR A 115 17.50 -21.81 0.69
CA TYR A 115 18.35 -21.99 -0.49
C TYR A 115 19.66 -22.72 -0.23
N PHE A 116 20.20 -22.59 0.97
CA PHE A 116 21.49 -23.20 1.31
C PHE A 116 21.36 -24.30 2.36
N LYS A 117 20.14 -24.56 2.87
CA LYS A 117 19.87 -25.53 3.94
C LYS A 117 20.78 -25.35 5.17
N VAL A 118 21.22 -24.13 5.41
CA VAL A 118 22.04 -23.79 6.57
C VAL A 118 21.09 -23.65 7.77
N PRO A 119 21.15 -24.53 8.78
CA PRO A 119 20.35 -24.37 9.99
C PRO A 119 20.71 -23.03 10.64
N ARG A 120 19.76 -22.49 11.45
CA ARG A 120 19.92 -21.19 12.12
C ARG A 120 21.35 -21.02 12.63
N VAL A 121 22.15 -20.29 11.84
CA VAL A 121 23.57 -20.10 12.10
C VAL A 121 23.67 -19.14 13.28
N THR A 122 24.29 -19.61 14.33
CA THR A 122 24.75 -18.76 15.42
C THR A 122 25.62 -17.63 14.82
N ARG A 123 25.41 -16.40 15.26
CA ARG A 123 26.10 -15.15 14.81
C ARG A 123 27.64 -15.19 14.86
N LEU A 124 28.23 -16.36 15.10
CA LEU A 124 29.66 -16.58 15.38
C LEU A 124 30.45 -17.20 14.22
N THR A 125 29.81 -17.47 13.07
CA THR A 125 30.55 -18.08 11.95
C THR A 125 31.17 -17.03 11.03
N PRO A 126 32.35 -17.26 10.43
CA PRO A 126 32.96 -16.35 9.46
C PRO A 126 32.04 -16.02 8.28
N LEU A 127 31.18 -16.95 7.86
CA LEU A 127 30.17 -16.74 6.83
C LEU A 127 29.15 -15.68 7.25
N ALA A 128 28.69 -15.68 8.50
CA ALA A 128 27.75 -14.69 8.99
C ALA A 128 28.33 -13.27 8.86
N ARG A 129 29.62 -13.07 9.13
CA ARG A 129 30.29 -11.77 8.98
C ARG A 129 30.39 -11.31 7.53
N VAL A 130 30.65 -12.22 6.60
CA VAL A 130 30.69 -11.90 5.15
C VAL A 130 29.29 -11.51 4.68
N PHE A 131 28.26 -12.17 5.16
CA PHE A 131 26.89 -11.87 4.81
C PHE A 131 26.39 -10.59 5.51
N ASP A 132 26.76 -10.34 6.76
CA ASP A 132 26.50 -9.06 7.42
C ASP A 132 27.16 -7.90 6.67
N PHE A 133 28.37 -8.09 6.18
CA PHE A 133 29.05 -7.08 5.35
C PHE A 133 28.32 -6.84 4.01
N ILE A 134 27.87 -7.90 3.33
CA ILE A 134 27.08 -7.76 2.09
C ILE A 134 25.71 -7.13 2.36
N ALA A 135 25.06 -7.51 3.46
CA ALA A 135 23.75 -6.97 3.82
C ALA A 135 23.79 -5.52 4.34
N THR A 136 24.91 -5.09 4.93
CA THR A 136 25.07 -3.76 5.52
C THR A 136 25.93 -2.82 4.71
N GLY A 137 26.86 -3.33 3.91
CA GLY A 137 27.87 -2.55 3.19
C GLY A 137 27.52 -2.19 1.74
N VAL A 138 26.57 -2.90 1.12
CA VAL A 138 26.21 -2.67 -0.29
C VAL A 138 24.70 -2.44 -0.41
N PRO A 139 24.25 -1.29 -0.93
CA PRO A 139 22.84 -1.08 -1.27
C PRO A 139 22.39 -2.12 -2.32
N GLY A 140 21.19 -2.67 -2.14
CA GLY A 140 20.61 -3.65 -3.08
C GLY A 140 20.37 -5.04 -2.49
N PRO A 141 21.34 -5.73 -1.87
CA PRO A 141 21.09 -7.04 -1.26
C PRO A 141 20.03 -7.01 -0.16
N ARG A 142 20.03 -5.95 0.67
CA ARG A 142 19.00 -5.75 1.72
C ARG A 142 17.62 -5.54 1.12
N ASP A 143 17.54 -4.67 0.11
CA ASP A 143 16.30 -4.38 -0.61
C ASP A 143 15.76 -5.63 -1.31
N MET A 144 16.69 -6.45 -1.85
CA MET A 144 16.36 -7.73 -2.48
C MET A 144 15.74 -8.74 -1.49
N LEU A 145 16.15 -8.74 -0.21
CA LEU A 145 15.57 -9.61 0.80
C LEU A 145 14.11 -9.24 1.09
N VAL A 146 13.78 -7.96 1.11
CA VAL A 146 12.41 -7.47 1.30
C VAL A 146 11.51 -7.96 0.16
N VAL A 147 11.88 -7.66 -1.08
CA VAL A 147 11.08 -8.05 -2.24
C VAL A 147 11.10 -9.56 -2.44
N GLY A 148 12.21 -10.22 -2.13
CA GLY A 148 12.35 -11.67 -2.16
C GLY A 148 11.39 -12.38 -1.21
N LYS A 149 11.17 -11.85 0.01
CA LYS A 149 10.20 -12.41 0.95
C LYS A 149 8.77 -12.23 0.45
N ILE A 150 8.42 -11.06 -0.10
CA ILE A 150 7.11 -10.79 -0.69
C ILE A 150 6.85 -11.78 -1.85
N ALA A 151 7.82 -11.92 -2.74
CA ALA A 151 7.73 -12.86 -3.85
C ALA A 151 7.64 -14.32 -3.40
N TYR A 152 8.36 -14.70 -2.34
CA TYR A 152 8.24 -16.03 -1.73
C TYR A 152 6.83 -16.30 -1.23
N GLU A 153 6.21 -15.37 -0.48
CA GLU A 153 4.83 -15.51 -0.01
C GLU A 153 3.84 -15.58 -1.18
N GLU A 154 4.07 -14.83 -2.26
CA GLU A 154 3.21 -14.85 -3.45
C GLU A 154 3.16 -16.22 -4.13
N ARG A 155 4.29 -16.91 -4.23
CA ARG A 155 4.34 -18.24 -4.87
C ARG A 155 4.03 -19.41 -3.92
N ARG A 156 3.89 -19.13 -2.62
CA ARG A 156 3.67 -20.16 -1.61
C ARG A 156 2.37 -20.92 -1.88
N LYS A 157 2.43 -22.24 -1.80
CA LYS A 157 1.30 -23.13 -2.08
C LYS A 157 1.01 -24.00 -0.87
N GLU A 158 -0.25 -24.32 -0.68
CA GLU A 158 -0.67 -25.34 0.28
C GLU A 158 -0.08 -26.70 -0.07
N ARG A 159 0.20 -27.51 0.93
CA ARG A 159 0.86 -28.82 0.72
C ARG A 159 -0.03 -29.79 -0.05
N GLU A 160 -1.32 -29.84 0.29
CA GLU A 160 -2.28 -30.82 -0.25
C GLU A 160 -2.91 -30.31 -1.53
N SER A 161 -3.57 -29.17 -1.50
CA SER A 161 -4.32 -28.63 -2.63
C SER A 161 -3.47 -28.06 -3.75
N ARG A 162 -2.19 -27.73 -3.45
CA ARG A 162 -1.27 -26.99 -4.34
C ARG A 162 -1.82 -25.62 -4.77
N ALA A 163 -2.91 -25.17 -4.16
CA ALA A 163 -3.44 -23.83 -4.35
C ALA A 163 -2.49 -22.76 -3.78
N PRO A 164 -2.51 -21.53 -4.29
CA PRO A 164 -1.82 -20.42 -3.63
C PRO A 164 -2.29 -20.29 -2.19
N VAL A 165 -1.38 -20.03 -1.23
CA VAL A 165 -1.76 -19.75 0.17
C VAL A 165 -2.50 -18.41 0.26
N TRP A 166 -2.06 -17.44 -0.55
CA TRP A 166 -2.62 -16.10 -0.61
C TRP A 166 -3.16 -15.82 -2.01
N ASP A 167 -4.35 -15.25 -2.10
CA ASP A 167 -4.95 -14.79 -3.34
C ASP A 167 -4.55 -13.36 -3.66
N LEU A 168 -4.28 -12.56 -2.62
CA LEU A 168 -3.83 -11.18 -2.70
C LEU A 168 -2.82 -10.88 -1.60
N ILE A 169 -1.76 -10.16 -1.92
CA ILE A 169 -0.81 -9.58 -0.97
C ILE A 169 -0.88 -8.05 -1.09
N VAL A 170 -1.08 -7.37 0.04
CA VAL A 170 -1.06 -5.89 0.10
C VAL A 170 0.10 -5.46 0.99
N VAL A 171 0.99 -4.64 0.44
CA VAL A 171 2.26 -4.29 1.07
C VAL A 171 2.26 -2.83 1.49
N ASP A 172 2.41 -2.57 2.79
CA ASP A 172 2.73 -1.24 3.32
C ASP A 172 4.22 -0.99 3.12
N CYS A 173 4.55 -0.18 2.13
CA CYS A 173 5.93 0.11 1.77
C CYS A 173 6.62 0.99 2.80
N ALA A 174 7.94 0.91 2.86
CA ALA A 174 8.75 1.87 3.58
C ALA A 174 8.56 3.31 3.06
N ALA A 175 8.82 4.29 3.93
CA ALA A 175 8.61 5.70 3.58
C ALA A 175 9.60 6.22 2.53
N GLY A 176 9.13 7.11 1.65
CA GLY A 176 9.96 7.87 0.74
C GLY A 176 10.66 7.05 -0.34
N GLY A 177 11.91 7.36 -0.62
CA GLY A 177 12.69 6.76 -1.73
C GLY A 177 13.04 5.28 -1.57
N GLN A 178 12.86 4.67 -0.40
CA GLN A 178 13.18 3.26 -0.17
C GLN A 178 12.30 2.31 -1.00
N VAL A 179 11.06 2.69 -1.27
CA VAL A 179 10.17 1.86 -2.11
C VAL A 179 10.72 1.69 -3.52
N GLU A 180 11.32 2.73 -4.11
CA GLU A 180 11.97 2.64 -5.40
C GLU A 180 13.15 1.65 -5.34
N SER A 181 14.03 1.79 -4.33
CA SER A 181 15.17 0.89 -4.13
C SER A 181 14.72 -0.56 -3.99
N HIS A 182 13.68 -0.83 -3.19
CA HIS A 182 13.13 -2.17 -3.03
C HIS A 182 12.63 -2.72 -4.38
N LEU A 183 11.81 -1.97 -5.12
CA LEU A 183 11.23 -2.45 -6.37
C LEU A 183 12.21 -2.53 -7.53
N ALA A 184 13.29 -1.72 -7.51
CA ALA A 184 14.37 -1.77 -8.49
C ALA A 184 15.48 -2.80 -8.14
N ALA A 185 15.47 -3.36 -6.92
CA ALA A 185 16.55 -4.21 -6.41
C ALA A 185 16.82 -5.42 -7.32
N ALA A 186 15.79 -6.11 -7.78
CA ALA A 186 15.92 -7.26 -8.65
C ALA A 186 16.59 -6.89 -10.00
N LYS A 187 16.14 -5.80 -10.62
CA LYS A 187 16.73 -5.27 -11.86
C LYS A 187 18.21 -4.90 -11.67
N ALA A 188 18.55 -4.25 -10.56
CA ALA A 188 19.94 -3.91 -10.24
C ALA A 188 20.79 -5.16 -10.04
N MET A 189 20.29 -6.16 -9.31
CA MET A 189 21.00 -7.42 -9.08
C MET A 189 21.22 -8.22 -10.36
N LEU A 190 20.32 -8.17 -11.35
CA LEU A 190 20.50 -8.84 -12.65
C LEU A 190 21.73 -8.36 -13.40
N SER A 191 22.18 -7.12 -13.22
CA SER A 191 23.40 -6.59 -13.82
C SER A 191 24.67 -7.14 -13.17
N LEU A 192 24.58 -7.62 -11.93
CA LEU A 192 25.72 -8.11 -11.13
C LEU A 192 25.87 -9.63 -11.19
N VAL A 193 24.75 -10.36 -11.26
CA VAL A 193 24.73 -11.83 -11.18
C VAL A 193 24.72 -12.42 -12.59
N ARG A 194 25.79 -13.14 -12.96
CA ARG A 194 25.98 -13.67 -14.32
C ARG A 194 25.26 -15.01 -14.59
N GLY A 195 24.95 -15.80 -13.57
CA GLY A 195 24.34 -17.11 -13.78
C GLY A 195 24.03 -17.87 -12.49
N GLY A 196 23.56 -19.11 -12.62
CA GLY A 196 23.28 -20.04 -11.53
C GLY A 196 21.91 -19.83 -10.84
N ILE A 197 21.73 -20.50 -9.71
CA ILE A 197 20.45 -20.52 -8.96
C ILE A 197 20.02 -19.11 -8.52
N ILE A 198 21.00 -18.28 -8.12
CA ILE A 198 20.72 -16.92 -7.65
C ILE A 198 20.17 -16.08 -8.80
N ARG A 199 20.74 -16.17 -10.00
CA ARG A 199 20.24 -15.43 -11.16
C ARG A 199 18.80 -15.83 -11.51
N ALA A 200 18.50 -17.11 -11.55
CA ALA A 200 17.15 -17.59 -11.86
C ALA A 200 16.11 -17.08 -10.85
N GLN A 201 16.50 -16.92 -9.59
CA GLN A 201 15.62 -16.34 -8.56
C GLN A 201 15.42 -14.85 -8.72
N VAL A 202 16.49 -14.11 -9.01
CA VAL A 202 16.41 -12.68 -9.26
C VAL A 202 15.53 -12.41 -10.49
N GLU A 203 15.68 -13.20 -11.57
CA GLU A 203 14.84 -13.12 -12.78
C GLU A 203 13.35 -13.38 -12.46
N TRP A 204 13.08 -14.36 -11.61
CA TRP A 204 11.71 -14.64 -11.20
C TRP A 204 11.12 -13.49 -10.35
N ILE A 205 11.87 -12.91 -9.42
CA ILE A 205 11.43 -11.76 -8.61
C ILE A 205 11.22 -10.52 -9.50
N ASP A 206 12.15 -10.22 -10.41
CA ASP A 206 12.01 -9.12 -11.38
C ASP A 206 10.77 -9.31 -12.25
N GLY A 207 10.55 -10.54 -12.71
CA GLY A 207 9.36 -10.91 -13.47
C GLY A 207 8.05 -10.71 -12.71
N LEU A 208 8.00 -10.98 -11.39
CA LEU A 208 6.82 -10.70 -10.58
C LEU A 208 6.59 -9.20 -10.44
N VAL A 209 7.63 -8.46 -10.06
CA VAL A 209 7.54 -7.03 -9.75
C VAL A 209 7.15 -6.22 -10.99
N ARG A 210 7.68 -6.57 -12.16
CA ARG A 210 7.46 -5.84 -13.41
C ARG A 210 6.26 -6.33 -14.22
N ASP A 211 5.64 -7.43 -13.84
CA ASP A 211 4.43 -7.92 -14.50
C ASP A 211 3.23 -7.05 -14.09
N PRO A 212 2.74 -6.15 -14.98
CA PRO A 212 1.63 -5.26 -14.66
C PRO A 212 0.31 -5.99 -14.51
N GLN A 213 0.25 -7.28 -14.84
CA GLN A 213 -0.93 -8.11 -14.62
C GLN A 213 -0.99 -8.66 -13.20
N ARG A 214 0.16 -8.81 -12.55
CA ARG A 214 0.30 -9.39 -11.21
C ARG A 214 0.55 -8.34 -10.14
N THR A 215 1.32 -7.31 -10.46
CA THR A 215 1.81 -6.33 -9.49
C THR A 215 1.42 -4.92 -9.90
N THR A 216 1.02 -4.14 -8.93
CA THR A 216 0.78 -2.70 -9.10
C THR A 216 1.16 -1.92 -7.85
N VAL A 217 1.30 -0.60 -8.02
CA VAL A 217 1.48 0.36 -6.93
C VAL A 217 0.25 1.26 -6.82
N VAL A 218 -0.20 1.49 -5.60
CA VAL A 218 -1.15 2.54 -5.22
C VAL A 218 -0.37 3.64 -4.50
N LEU A 219 -0.40 4.86 -5.04
CA LEU A 219 0.22 6.01 -4.40
C LEU A 219 -0.72 6.65 -3.39
N CYS A 220 -0.18 7.11 -2.26
CA CYS A 220 -0.89 7.88 -1.24
C CYS A 220 -0.28 9.28 -1.13
N ALA A 221 -1.13 10.30 -1.24
CA ALA A 221 -0.79 11.70 -1.02
C ALA A 221 -1.79 12.35 -0.06
N LEU A 222 -1.42 13.48 0.51
CA LEU A 222 -2.31 14.41 1.22
C LEU A 222 -2.56 15.65 0.36
N PRO A 223 -3.63 16.43 0.60
CA PRO A 223 -3.85 17.71 -0.09
C PRO A 223 -2.90 18.80 0.43
N GLU A 224 -1.61 18.55 0.33
CA GLU A 224 -0.50 19.38 0.75
C GLU A 224 0.59 19.37 -0.34
N GLU A 225 1.38 20.44 -0.41
CA GLU A 225 2.36 20.64 -1.48
C GLU A 225 3.38 19.50 -1.55
N MET A 226 4.08 19.23 -0.44
CA MET A 226 5.15 18.24 -0.43
C MET A 226 4.68 16.80 -0.74
N PRO A 227 3.60 16.28 -0.11
CA PRO A 227 3.10 14.93 -0.44
C PRO A 227 2.65 14.79 -1.89
N VAL A 228 2.10 15.85 -2.49
CA VAL A 228 1.65 15.85 -3.89
C VAL A 228 2.85 15.85 -4.85
N VAL A 229 3.84 16.71 -4.61
CA VAL A 229 5.06 16.75 -5.43
C VAL A 229 5.81 15.42 -5.34
N GLU A 230 6.00 14.90 -4.12
CA GLU A 230 6.66 13.60 -3.92
C GLU A 230 5.92 12.44 -4.60
N ALA A 231 4.57 12.45 -4.60
CA ALA A 231 3.79 11.41 -5.29
C ALA A 231 4.00 11.44 -6.82
N ILE A 232 4.06 12.64 -7.41
CA ILE A 232 4.33 12.82 -8.84
C ILE A 232 5.75 12.34 -9.19
N GLU A 233 6.75 12.75 -8.41
CA GLU A 233 8.13 12.32 -8.62
C GLU A 233 8.29 10.81 -8.41
N LEU A 234 7.66 10.25 -7.37
CA LEU A 234 7.71 8.82 -7.10
C LEU A 234 7.08 8.01 -8.23
N HIS A 235 5.95 8.46 -8.79
CA HIS A 235 5.35 7.84 -9.98
C HIS A 235 6.39 7.73 -11.12
N ASP A 236 7.09 8.82 -11.41
CA ASP A 236 8.08 8.85 -12.49
C ASP A 236 9.28 7.93 -12.23
N ARG A 237 9.78 7.92 -10.98
CA ARG A 237 10.88 7.04 -10.56
C ARG A 237 10.47 5.56 -10.62
N LEU A 238 9.28 5.20 -10.15
CA LEU A 238 8.78 3.82 -10.21
C LEU A 238 8.64 3.33 -11.65
N ARG A 239 8.07 4.13 -12.52
CA ARG A 239 7.90 3.76 -13.93
C ARG A 239 9.21 3.68 -14.69
N LYS A 240 10.08 4.70 -14.59
CA LYS A 240 11.34 4.80 -15.35
C LYS A 240 12.45 3.94 -14.72
N GLY A 241 12.58 3.97 -13.40
CA GLY A 241 13.61 3.25 -12.64
C GLY A 241 13.29 1.78 -12.46
N ALA A 242 12.24 1.47 -11.71
CA ALA A 242 11.85 0.11 -11.39
C ALA A 242 11.06 -0.60 -12.52
N GLY A 243 10.37 0.14 -13.38
CA GLY A 243 9.54 -0.42 -14.45
C GLY A 243 8.26 -1.07 -13.95
N VAL A 244 7.73 -0.59 -12.83
CA VAL A 244 6.53 -1.12 -12.17
C VAL A 244 5.30 -0.31 -12.55
N ALA A 245 4.16 -0.99 -12.70
CA ALA A 245 2.88 -0.34 -12.96
C ALA A 245 2.39 0.43 -11.73
N VAL A 246 1.80 1.60 -11.97
CA VAL A 246 1.14 2.43 -10.96
C VAL A 246 -0.28 2.66 -11.45
N ASP A 247 -1.25 2.04 -10.78
CA ASP A 247 -2.63 2.01 -11.30
C ASP A 247 -3.53 3.10 -10.69
N MET A 248 -3.17 3.65 -9.54
CA MET A 248 -4.02 4.60 -8.82
C MET A 248 -3.20 5.51 -7.91
N CYS A 249 -3.66 6.75 -7.75
CA CYS A 249 -3.24 7.65 -6.68
C CYS A 249 -4.43 7.96 -5.78
N VAL A 250 -4.25 7.82 -4.47
CA VAL A 250 -5.23 8.21 -3.46
C VAL A 250 -4.83 9.56 -2.89
N LEU A 251 -5.72 10.56 -2.98
CA LEU A 251 -5.62 11.79 -2.22
C LEU A 251 -6.39 11.60 -0.91
N ASN A 252 -5.65 11.22 0.13
CA ASN A 252 -6.20 10.91 1.45
C ASN A 252 -6.50 12.18 2.25
N ARG A 253 -7.40 12.10 3.23
CA ARG A 253 -7.88 13.24 4.03
C ARG A 253 -8.41 14.39 3.18
N ALA A 254 -9.03 14.07 2.08
CA ALA A 254 -9.65 15.04 1.20
C ALA A 254 -10.90 15.67 1.86
N VAL A 255 -11.03 16.97 1.76
CA VAL A 255 -12.30 17.65 2.06
C VAL A 255 -12.96 17.93 0.72
N ASP A 256 -13.96 17.14 0.36
CA ASP A 256 -14.60 17.14 -0.95
C ASP A 256 -16.05 17.67 -0.94
N GLU A 257 -16.53 18.07 0.24
CA GLU A 257 -17.82 18.74 0.39
C GLU A 257 -17.64 20.27 0.43
N PRO A 258 -18.20 20.99 -0.57
CA PRO A 258 -18.07 22.44 -0.63
C PRO A 258 -18.93 23.12 0.44
N VAL A 259 -18.44 24.23 0.96
CA VAL A 259 -19.29 25.16 1.72
C VAL A 259 -20.20 25.89 0.75
N THR A 260 -21.49 25.57 0.79
CA THR A 260 -22.49 26.12 -0.10
C THR A 260 -22.90 27.56 0.29
N ALA A 261 -23.54 28.28 -0.63
CA ALA A 261 -24.13 29.60 -0.33
C ALA A 261 -25.22 29.51 0.76
N ALA A 262 -25.90 28.37 0.89
CA ALA A 262 -26.85 28.13 1.96
C ALA A 262 -26.16 28.02 3.32
N HIS A 263 -25.04 27.31 3.43
CA HIS A 263 -24.24 27.24 4.64
C HIS A 263 -23.75 28.61 5.09
N ARG A 264 -23.27 29.45 4.15
CA ARG A 264 -22.82 30.82 4.47
C ARG A 264 -23.96 31.71 4.91
N ARG A 265 -25.16 31.61 4.30
CA ARG A 265 -26.36 32.36 4.73
C ARG A 265 -26.81 31.95 6.11
N LEU A 266 -26.85 30.65 6.39
CA LEU A 266 -27.18 30.13 7.71
C LEU A 266 -26.21 30.67 8.79
N MET A 267 -24.91 30.60 8.53
CA MET A 267 -23.91 31.15 9.45
C MET A 267 -24.08 32.63 9.70
N LYS A 268 -24.32 33.43 8.63
CA LYS A 268 -24.58 34.86 8.78
C LYS A 268 -25.81 35.14 9.65
N ALA A 269 -26.85 34.33 9.54
CA ALA A 269 -28.01 34.45 10.40
C ALA A 269 -27.74 34.00 11.88
N LEU A 270 -26.89 33.01 12.08
CA LEU A 270 -26.52 32.51 13.41
C LEU A 270 -25.60 33.48 14.18
N VAL A 271 -24.78 34.24 13.50
CA VAL A 271 -23.88 35.25 14.13
C VAL A 271 -24.53 36.62 14.20
N ASP A 272 -25.75 36.79 13.70
CA ASP A 272 -26.49 38.03 13.80
C ASP A 272 -26.76 38.40 15.27
N PRO A 273 -26.41 39.62 15.70
CA PRO A 273 -26.63 40.05 17.09
C PRO A 273 -28.10 39.91 17.55
N GLU A 274 -29.09 40.02 16.66
CA GLU A 274 -30.50 39.85 17.01
C GLU A 274 -30.86 38.41 17.42
N HIS A 275 -30.04 37.43 17.01
CA HIS A 275 -30.26 36.01 17.30
C HIS A 275 -29.28 35.44 18.31
N ALA A 276 -28.28 36.22 18.74
CA ALA A 276 -27.12 35.73 19.51
C ALA A 276 -27.53 34.99 20.79
N ASP A 277 -28.49 35.52 21.55
CA ASP A 277 -28.91 34.91 22.82
C ASP A 277 -29.58 33.54 22.61
N VAL A 278 -30.45 33.42 21.60
CA VAL A 278 -31.14 32.19 21.22
C VAL A 278 -30.15 31.13 20.74
N VAL A 279 -29.18 31.54 19.93
CA VAL A 279 -28.14 30.68 19.40
C VAL A 279 -27.23 30.16 20.51
N VAL A 280 -26.82 31.02 21.44
CA VAL A 280 -26.00 30.62 22.60
C VAL A 280 -26.76 29.61 23.48
N GLN A 281 -28.05 29.83 23.73
CA GLN A 281 -28.86 28.89 24.50
C GLN A 281 -29.02 27.54 23.83
N GLN A 282 -29.26 27.49 22.53
CA GLN A 282 -29.50 26.24 21.80
C GLN A 282 -28.23 25.46 21.46
N LEU A 283 -27.14 26.16 21.16
CA LEU A 283 -25.85 25.53 20.84
C LEU A 283 -24.96 25.27 22.06
N GLY A 284 -25.33 25.80 23.24
CA GLY A 284 -24.51 25.68 24.45
C GLY A 284 -23.23 26.50 24.41
N GLY A 285 -23.10 27.46 23.47
CA GLY A 285 -21.92 28.30 23.34
C GLY A 285 -21.99 29.35 22.23
N ALA A 286 -20.99 30.22 22.15
CA ALA A 286 -20.92 31.27 21.14
C ALA A 286 -20.82 30.72 19.72
N PRO A 287 -21.39 31.39 18.69
CA PRO A 287 -21.37 30.94 17.30
C PRO A 287 -20.00 31.10 16.60
N ALA A 288 -19.07 31.90 17.15
CA ALA A 288 -17.77 32.15 16.56
C ALA A 288 -16.93 30.90 16.21
N PRO A 289 -16.90 29.81 17.03
CA PRO A 289 -16.23 28.57 16.64
C PRO A 289 -16.84 27.90 15.41
N LEU A 290 -18.14 28.02 15.18
CA LEU A 290 -18.82 27.49 14.00
C LEU A 290 -18.44 28.26 12.74
N GLU A 291 -18.35 29.58 12.82
CA GLU A 291 -17.91 30.43 11.73
C GLU A 291 -16.47 30.08 11.31
N ALA A 292 -15.56 30.00 12.30
CA ALA A 292 -14.17 29.58 12.07
C ALA A 292 -14.09 28.16 11.46
N GLY A 293 -14.97 27.25 11.90
CA GLY A 293 -15.07 25.88 11.35
C GLY A 293 -15.49 25.87 9.88
N ILE A 294 -16.46 26.70 9.49
CA ILE A 294 -16.92 26.81 8.10
C ILE A 294 -15.83 27.43 7.22
N ASP A 295 -15.13 28.44 7.70
CA ASP A 295 -14.03 29.06 6.96
C ASP A 295 -12.88 28.08 6.78
N LEU A 296 -12.54 27.32 7.81
CA LEU A 296 -11.55 26.25 7.74
C LEU A 296 -11.97 25.17 6.71
N GLN A 297 -13.22 24.71 6.75
CA GLN A 297 -13.73 23.73 5.79
C GLN A 297 -13.67 24.27 4.35
N ALA A 298 -14.03 25.52 4.13
CA ALA A 298 -13.93 26.15 2.81
C ALA A 298 -12.47 26.19 2.31
N HIS A 299 -11.54 26.59 3.18
CA HIS A 299 -10.12 26.61 2.84
C HIS A 299 -9.56 25.20 2.53
N LEU A 300 -9.91 24.21 3.33
CA LEU A 300 -9.49 22.82 3.11
C LEU A 300 -10.09 22.24 1.82
N TYR A 301 -11.35 22.58 1.50
CA TYR A 301 -11.98 22.21 0.22
C TYR A 301 -11.25 22.81 -0.97
N ASP A 302 -10.95 24.12 -0.95
CA ASP A 302 -10.25 24.81 -2.03
C ASP A 302 -8.83 24.23 -2.21
N THR A 303 -8.16 23.92 -1.10
CA THR A 303 -6.84 23.29 -1.08
C THR A 303 -6.91 21.88 -1.68
N THR A 304 -7.89 21.07 -1.28
CA THR A 304 -8.13 19.74 -1.84
C THR A 304 -8.38 19.82 -3.35
N ALA A 305 -9.25 20.73 -3.78
CA ALA A 305 -9.58 20.92 -5.20
C ALA A 305 -8.36 21.34 -6.03
N ARG A 306 -7.49 22.19 -5.48
CA ARG A 306 -6.24 22.63 -6.12
C ARG A 306 -5.30 21.43 -6.34
N TYR A 307 -5.00 20.66 -5.29
CA TYR A 307 -4.08 19.54 -5.39
C TYR A 307 -4.65 18.35 -6.17
N MET A 308 -5.96 18.14 -6.11
CA MET A 308 -6.64 17.16 -6.96
C MET A 308 -6.44 17.50 -8.45
N ARG A 309 -6.61 18.76 -8.84
CA ARG A 309 -6.37 19.20 -10.22
C ARG A 309 -4.91 19.01 -10.62
N MET A 310 -3.96 19.34 -9.73
CA MET A 310 -2.53 19.16 -9.97
C MET A 310 -2.18 17.69 -10.22
N LEU A 311 -2.62 16.78 -9.34
CA LEU A 311 -2.39 15.35 -9.50
C LEU A 311 -3.00 14.84 -10.82
N ARG A 312 -4.27 15.18 -11.11
CA ARG A 312 -4.95 14.75 -12.34
C ARG A 312 -4.29 15.27 -13.62
N SER A 313 -3.62 16.42 -13.55
CA SER A 313 -2.90 16.98 -14.71
C SER A 313 -1.53 16.35 -14.94
N LYS A 314 -0.93 15.74 -13.92
CA LYS A 314 0.44 15.22 -13.93
C LYS A 314 0.52 13.70 -13.93
N LEU A 315 -0.49 13.04 -13.41
CA LEU A 315 -0.55 11.59 -13.30
C LEU A 315 -1.48 11.00 -14.38
N PRO A 316 -1.03 9.95 -15.10
CA PRO A 316 -1.83 9.35 -16.18
C PRO A 316 -2.90 8.38 -15.66
N MET A 317 -2.91 8.05 -14.37
CA MET A 317 -3.86 7.14 -13.75
C MET A 317 -4.91 7.87 -12.92
N PRO A 318 -6.02 7.19 -12.52
CA PRO A 318 -7.06 7.76 -11.68
C PRO A 318 -6.53 8.30 -10.36
N VAL A 319 -7.03 9.48 -9.96
CA VAL A 319 -6.81 10.08 -8.64
C VAL A 319 -8.13 10.03 -7.87
N VAL A 320 -8.13 9.26 -6.78
CA VAL A 320 -9.32 8.97 -5.96
C VAL A 320 -9.22 9.72 -4.65
N PRO A 321 -10.15 10.64 -4.34
CA PRO A 321 -10.18 11.28 -3.03
C PRO A 321 -10.71 10.30 -1.97
N VAL A 322 -10.12 10.31 -0.79
CA VAL A 322 -10.63 9.61 0.40
C VAL A 322 -10.89 10.66 1.46
N PRO A 323 -12.10 10.71 2.02
CA PRO A 323 -12.49 11.80 2.90
C PRO A 323 -11.67 11.81 4.20
N PHE A 324 -11.57 12.97 4.82
CA PHE A 324 -11.03 13.11 6.16
C PHE A 324 -12.01 12.48 7.15
N ILE A 325 -11.61 11.38 7.77
CA ILE A 325 -12.42 10.67 8.77
C ILE A 325 -12.12 11.26 10.15
N VAL A 326 -13.14 11.85 10.75
CA VAL A 326 -13.09 12.48 12.07
C VAL A 326 -13.66 11.50 13.11
N ASP A 327 -13.20 11.60 14.36
CA ASP A 327 -13.70 10.87 15.55
C ASP A 327 -13.62 9.34 15.48
N ARG A 328 -12.71 8.80 14.67
CA ARG A 328 -12.46 7.36 14.58
C ARG A 328 -10.95 7.07 14.64
N THR A 329 -10.61 5.95 15.27
CA THR A 329 -9.21 5.49 15.39
C THR A 329 -9.09 4.02 15.04
N GLY A 330 -7.87 3.58 14.69
CA GLY A 330 -7.55 2.19 14.42
C GLY A 330 -8.48 1.53 13.38
N LEU A 331 -9.01 0.37 13.69
CA LEU A 331 -9.84 -0.42 12.78
C LEU A 331 -11.12 0.30 12.32
N THR A 332 -11.70 1.17 13.15
CA THR A 332 -12.91 1.93 12.76
C THR A 332 -12.63 2.95 11.67
N THR A 333 -11.47 3.62 11.74
CA THR A 333 -10.99 4.48 10.65
C THR A 333 -10.72 3.67 9.40
N THR A 334 -10.04 2.53 9.52
CA THR A 334 -9.73 1.65 8.39
C THR A 334 -10.99 1.17 7.68
N ARG A 335 -12.03 0.78 8.43
CA ARG A 335 -13.33 0.39 7.85
C ARG A 335 -13.99 1.54 7.09
N ALA A 336 -13.99 2.74 7.65
CA ALA A 336 -14.56 3.91 6.99
C ALA A 336 -13.79 4.27 5.70
N VAL A 337 -12.46 4.16 5.70
CA VAL A 337 -11.63 4.34 4.51
C VAL A 337 -11.93 3.25 3.46
N ALA A 338 -12.08 2.00 3.87
CA ALA A 338 -12.46 0.90 2.97
C ALA A 338 -13.83 1.15 2.32
N ASP A 339 -14.83 1.58 3.11
CA ASP A 339 -16.16 1.87 2.61
C ASP A 339 -16.14 3.07 1.62
N ALA A 340 -15.36 4.12 1.92
CA ALA A 340 -15.16 5.25 1.04
C ALA A 340 -14.48 4.84 -0.29
N LEU A 341 -13.44 4.01 -0.24
CA LEU A 341 -12.81 3.48 -1.46
C LEU A 341 -13.77 2.62 -2.28
N SER A 342 -14.51 1.73 -1.64
CA SER A 342 -15.49 0.87 -2.31
C SER A 342 -16.53 1.69 -3.06
N SER A 343 -17.07 2.74 -2.44
CA SER A 343 -18.08 3.60 -3.07
C SER A 343 -17.54 4.44 -4.24
N ARG A 344 -16.24 4.73 -4.28
CA ARG A 344 -15.62 5.57 -5.31
C ARG A 344 -15.00 4.78 -6.47
N LEU A 345 -14.78 3.50 -6.26
CA LEU A 345 -14.23 2.56 -7.25
C LEU A 345 -15.28 1.54 -7.74
N ALA A 346 -16.55 1.74 -7.35
CA ALA A 346 -17.68 0.93 -7.81
C ALA A 346 -18.01 1.15 -9.30
#